data_b85d6ab21daece2fee7e35f2a67b4353
#
_entry.id   b85d6ab21daece2fee7e35f2a67b4353
#
_cell.length_a   1.000
_cell.length_b   1.000
_cell.length_c   1.000
_cell.angle_alpha   90.00
_cell.angle_beta   90.00
_cell.angle_gamma   90.00
#
_symmetry.space_group_name_H-M   'P 1'
#
loop_
_entity.id
_entity.type
_entity.pdbx_description
1 polymer ?
#
loop_
_entity_poly.entity_id
_entity_poly.type
_entity_poly.pdbx_seq_one_letter_code
_entity_poly.pdbx_strand_id
1 'polypeptide(L)'
;MRGFAASADGWQSHLETWEREYLAGLFEQVVVLLAPGDPAAPHGNQGDDDEPGHSELRRGESTHDGDVLAALDFDPAPHGPAGSRAPLYSASAPPALTPVIDALLPDASEDPEIALEVADLTRERLRDLKHERLETVITELLEPTGSGGAVRISRGHEQEWLGALNDVRLVLAQRLDIDGPEAAEEAHAVAWEGAPEDEDDDARWRRGIALSYDMLTWWQESLVAVLLYG
;
A
#
# COMPACT_ATOMS: atom_id res chain seq x y z
N MET A 1 -4.05 8.14 -17.10
CA MET A 1 -3.57 6.74 -17.15
C MET A 1 -4.22 6.00 -18.32
N ARG A 2 -3.47 5.19 -19.09
CA ARG A 2 -3.99 4.33 -20.16
C ARG A 2 -3.80 2.86 -19.77
N GLY A 3 -4.68 1.98 -20.25
CA GLY A 3 -4.52 0.55 -20.06
C GLY A 3 -3.29 0.00 -20.80
N PHE A 4 -2.87 -1.20 -20.40
CA PHE A 4 -1.77 -1.89 -21.06
C PHE A 4 -2.12 -2.27 -22.50
N ALA A 5 -1.14 -2.21 -23.37
CA ALA A 5 -1.22 -2.63 -24.76
C ALA A 5 0.02 -3.48 -25.12
N ALA A 6 -0.14 -4.43 -26.03
CA ALA A 6 0.96 -5.24 -26.52
C ALA A 6 2.00 -4.37 -27.25
N SER A 7 3.28 -4.68 -27.07
CA SER A 7 4.42 -4.10 -27.75
C SER A 7 5.34 -5.19 -28.30
N ALA A 8 6.37 -4.83 -29.07
CA ALA A 8 7.29 -5.81 -29.64
C ALA A 8 7.94 -6.71 -28.59
N ASP A 9 8.31 -6.13 -27.44
CA ASP A 9 9.12 -6.79 -26.40
C ASP A 9 8.33 -7.08 -25.09
N GLY A 10 7.00 -6.93 -25.13
CA GLY A 10 6.17 -7.12 -23.94
C GLY A 10 4.91 -6.26 -23.97
N TRP A 11 4.62 -5.60 -22.87
CA TRP A 11 3.42 -4.76 -22.72
C TRP A 11 3.80 -3.38 -22.21
N GLN A 12 3.04 -2.37 -22.60
CA GLN A 12 3.29 -0.98 -22.25
C GLN A 12 2.01 -0.28 -21.80
N SER A 13 2.16 0.63 -20.84
CA SER A 13 1.11 1.54 -20.40
C SER A 13 1.65 2.96 -20.35
N HIS A 14 0.89 3.94 -20.86
CA HIS A 14 1.25 5.34 -20.83
C HIS A 14 0.60 6.02 -19.63
N LEU A 15 1.45 6.56 -18.75
CA LEU A 15 1.07 7.32 -17.59
C LEU A 15 1.74 8.70 -17.64
N GLU A 16 1.02 9.71 -17.17
CA GLU A 16 1.61 11.01 -16.89
C GLU A 16 2.61 10.91 -15.75
N THR A 17 3.52 11.86 -15.64
CA THR A 17 4.56 11.85 -14.59
C THR A 17 3.96 11.78 -13.19
N TRP A 18 2.96 12.61 -12.91
CA TRP A 18 2.29 12.61 -11.60
C TRP A 18 1.56 11.29 -11.29
N GLU A 19 1.01 10.60 -12.32
CA GLU A 19 0.37 9.29 -12.15
C GLU A 19 1.40 8.23 -11.75
N ARG A 20 2.59 8.25 -12.37
CA ARG A 20 3.68 7.35 -12.04
C ARG A 20 4.23 7.58 -10.63
N GLU A 21 4.46 8.84 -10.26
CA GLU A 21 4.91 9.24 -8.92
C GLU A 21 3.88 8.85 -7.87
N TYR A 22 2.60 9.07 -8.13
CA TYR A 22 1.51 8.66 -7.23
C TYR A 22 1.48 7.14 -7.04
N LEU A 23 1.51 6.39 -8.14
CA LEU A 23 1.55 4.92 -8.07
C LEU A 23 2.80 4.43 -7.33
N ALA A 24 3.98 4.96 -7.66
CA ALA A 24 5.21 4.60 -6.95
C ALA A 24 5.07 4.80 -5.44
N GLY A 25 4.46 5.91 -5.00
CA GLY A 25 4.18 6.16 -3.59
C GLY A 25 3.26 5.11 -2.95
N LEU A 26 2.24 4.60 -3.68
CA LEU A 26 1.41 3.50 -3.19
C LEU A 26 2.22 2.20 -2.98
N PHE A 27 3.09 1.88 -3.92
CA PHE A 27 3.96 0.70 -3.82
C PHE A 27 5.00 0.84 -2.71
N GLU A 28 5.62 2.02 -2.54
CA GLU A 28 6.56 2.32 -1.45
C GLU A 28 5.94 2.11 -0.07
N GLN A 29 4.67 2.45 0.11
CA GLN A 29 3.97 2.21 1.37
C GLN A 29 3.86 0.72 1.69
N VAL A 30 3.63 -0.13 0.69
CA VAL A 30 3.59 -1.59 0.89
C VAL A 30 5.00 -2.13 1.19
N VAL A 31 6.04 -1.57 0.58
CA VAL A 31 7.45 -1.89 0.89
C VAL A 31 7.74 -1.61 2.37
N VAL A 32 7.29 -0.46 2.89
CA VAL A 32 7.45 -0.10 4.32
C VAL A 32 6.74 -1.09 5.23
N LEU A 33 5.53 -1.55 4.88
CA LEU A 33 4.79 -2.57 5.64
C LEU A 33 5.50 -3.93 5.66
N LEU A 34 6.24 -4.24 4.61
CA LEU A 34 7.01 -5.47 4.48
C LEU A 34 8.41 -5.37 5.12
N ALA A 35 8.85 -4.17 5.52
CA ALA A 35 10.14 -4.02 6.18
C ALA A 35 10.21 -4.91 7.43
N PRO A 36 11.34 -5.60 7.67
CA PRO A 36 11.50 -6.37 8.91
C PRO A 36 11.38 -5.42 10.09
N GLY A 37 10.44 -5.71 11.00
CA GLY A 37 10.33 -4.97 12.24
C GLY A 37 11.67 -5.02 12.97
N ASP A 38 12.16 -3.90 13.48
CA ASP A 38 13.39 -3.86 14.25
C ASP A 38 13.18 -4.71 15.53
N PRO A 39 13.88 -5.86 15.70
CA PRO A 39 13.75 -6.68 16.88
C PRO A 39 14.26 -5.96 18.16
N ALA A 40 14.81 -4.76 18.02
CA ALA A 40 15.31 -3.92 19.11
C ALA A 40 14.30 -2.88 19.62
N ALA A 41 13.08 -2.81 19.07
CA ALA A 41 12.04 -1.98 19.67
C ALA A 41 11.70 -2.54 21.07
N PRO A 42 11.94 -1.82 22.17
CA PRO A 42 11.69 -2.34 23.51
C PRO A 42 10.19 -2.54 23.68
N HIS A 43 9.79 -3.79 23.90
CA HIS A 43 8.47 -4.11 24.41
C HIS A 43 8.32 -3.35 25.72
N GLY A 44 7.44 -2.36 25.75
CA GLY A 44 7.17 -1.56 26.95
C GLY A 44 6.79 -2.47 28.11
N ASN A 45 7.74 -2.66 29.00
CA ASN A 45 7.54 -3.35 30.25
C ASN A 45 6.65 -2.45 31.11
N GLN A 46 5.39 -2.81 31.28
CA GLN A 46 4.53 -2.23 32.30
C GLN A 46 5.08 -2.67 33.67
N GLY A 47 5.92 -1.85 34.24
CA GLY A 47 6.32 -1.92 35.65
C GLY A 47 5.71 -0.72 36.34
N ASP A 48 4.74 -0.99 37.23
CA ASP A 48 4.32 -0.07 38.29
C ASP A 48 5.56 0.48 38.99
N ASP A 49 5.60 1.80 39.16
CA ASP A 49 6.01 2.41 40.45
C ASP A 49 5.77 3.93 40.39
N ASP A 50 5.03 4.41 41.40
CA ASP A 50 4.80 5.78 41.79
C ASP A 50 6.09 6.58 42.02
N GLU A 51 6.15 7.82 41.51
CA GLU A 51 6.58 9.02 42.23
C GLU A 51 6.60 10.27 41.30
N PRO A 52 6.19 11.46 41.75
CA PRO A 52 6.06 12.66 40.90
C PRO A 52 7.34 13.50 40.91
N GLY A 53 7.98 13.61 39.77
CA GLY A 53 9.16 14.47 39.62
C GLY A 53 9.23 15.05 38.21
N HIS A 54 9.18 16.37 38.16
CA HIS A 54 9.36 17.19 36.96
C HIS A 54 10.46 16.69 36.01
N SER A 55 10.15 16.47 34.77
CA SER A 55 11.11 16.62 33.69
C SER A 55 10.47 16.76 32.32
N GLU A 56 10.89 17.79 31.71
CA GLU A 56 10.79 18.24 30.33
C GLU A 56 10.54 17.15 29.30
N LEU A 57 9.53 17.44 28.47
CA LEU A 57 9.24 16.89 27.16
C LEU A 57 10.47 16.34 26.40
N ARG A 58 10.64 15.04 26.39
CA ARG A 58 11.30 14.38 25.27
C ARG A 58 10.23 13.96 24.25
N ARG A 59 10.08 14.84 23.27
CA ARG A 59 9.45 14.53 22.00
C ARG A 59 10.38 13.54 21.28
N GLY A 60 9.93 12.31 21.05
CA GLY A 60 10.69 11.36 20.24
C GLY A 60 10.44 9.88 20.52
N GLU A 61 9.22 9.46 20.75
CA GLU A 61 8.83 8.06 20.58
C GLU A 61 7.77 8.00 19.50
N SER A 62 8.25 8.07 18.27
CA SER A 62 7.54 7.56 17.11
C SER A 62 7.71 6.03 17.21
N THR A 63 6.67 5.33 17.60
CA THR A 63 6.67 3.89 17.47
C THR A 63 6.74 3.55 15.98
N HIS A 64 7.44 2.50 15.60
CA HIS A 64 7.53 2.02 14.21
C HIS A 64 6.15 1.96 13.53
N ASP A 65 5.12 1.53 14.25
CA ASP A 65 3.73 1.51 13.78
C ASP A 65 3.19 2.92 13.47
N GLY A 66 3.56 3.93 14.24
CA GLY A 66 3.18 5.32 14.00
C GLY A 66 3.83 5.87 12.72
N ASP A 67 5.09 5.54 12.47
CA ASP A 67 5.81 5.97 11.26
C ASP A 67 5.27 5.27 10.00
N VAL A 68 4.96 3.98 10.10
CA VAL A 68 4.35 3.21 9.01
C VAL A 68 2.96 3.75 8.70
N LEU A 69 2.16 4.07 9.70
CA LEU A 69 0.82 4.62 9.50
C LEU A 69 0.86 6.04 8.93
N ALA A 70 1.83 6.86 9.36
CA ALA A 70 2.06 8.18 8.77
C ALA A 70 2.54 8.09 7.31
N ALA A 71 3.31 7.06 6.97
CA ALA A 71 3.72 6.80 5.59
C ALA A 71 2.56 6.30 4.70
N LEU A 72 1.51 5.75 5.30
CA LEU A 72 0.28 5.34 4.61
C LEU A 72 -0.75 6.48 4.50
N ASP A 73 -0.36 7.69 4.86
CA ASP A 73 -1.19 8.88 4.73
C ASP A 73 -1.23 9.33 3.26
N PHE A 74 -2.30 8.95 2.59
CA PHE A 74 -2.59 9.33 1.21
C PHE A 74 -3.10 10.77 1.15
N ASP A 75 -2.22 11.75 1.36
CA ASP A 75 -2.57 13.12 1.09
C ASP A 75 -2.19 13.48 -0.36
N PRO A 76 -3.16 13.64 -1.27
CA PRO A 76 -2.92 14.19 -2.60
C PRO A 76 -2.75 15.72 -2.54
N ALA A 77 -2.05 16.23 -1.53
CA ALA A 77 -1.89 17.67 -1.38
C ALA A 77 -1.10 18.27 -2.54
N PRO A 78 -1.60 19.37 -3.15
CA PRO A 78 -0.87 20.11 -4.15
C PRO A 78 0.40 20.70 -3.52
N HIS A 79 1.50 20.60 -4.24
CA HIS A 79 2.81 21.10 -3.87
C HIS A 79 2.77 22.55 -3.40
N GLY A 80 2.69 22.74 -2.09
CA GLY A 80 2.91 24.01 -1.41
C GLY A 80 4.28 23.99 -0.72
N PRO A 81 4.96 25.15 -0.54
CA PRO A 81 6.32 25.19 -0.03
C PRO A 81 6.41 24.61 1.37
N ALA A 82 7.47 23.85 1.63
CA ALA A 82 7.80 23.19 2.87
C ALA A 82 7.67 24.12 4.08
N GLY A 83 6.67 23.89 4.92
CA GLY A 83 6.49 24.61 6.16
C GLY A 83 5.22 24.20 6.87
N SER A 84 5.37 23.40 7.93
CA SER A 84 4.31 22.99 8.87
C SER A 84 3.36 21.89 8.37
N ARG A 85 3.82 20.65 8.46
CA ARG A 85 2.91 19.52 8.58
C ARG A 85 2.35 19.48 9.99
N ALA A 86 1.15 20.03 10.16
CA ALA A 86 0.30 19.60 11.27
C ALA A 86 -0.28 18.23 10.90
N PRO A 87 -0.30 17.23 11.80
CA PRO A 87 -0.93 15.95 11.52
C PRO A 87 -2.43 16.16 11.33
N LEU A 88 -2.94 15.90 10.13
CA LEU A 88 -4.37 16.01 9.77
C LEU A 88 -5.23 14.86 10.38
N TYR A 89 -4.74 14.19 11.40
CA TYR A 89 -5.47 13.15 12.08
C TYR A 89 -5.87 13.54 13.48
N SER A 90 -7.13 13.96 13.59
CA SER A 90 -7.84 13.92 14.86
C SER A 90 -8.24 12.47 15.14
N ALA A 91 -7.52 11.88 16.11
CA ALA A 91 -8.01 10.95 17.11
C ALA A 91 -8.99 9.82 16.70
N SER A 92 -8.82 9.17 15.56
CA SER A 92 -9.26 7.77 15.46
C SER A 92 -8.02 6.89 15.60
N ALA A 93 -8.04 5.92 16.50
CA ALA A 93 -6.91 5.00 16.65
C ALA A 93 -6.61 4.40 15.27
N PRO A 94 -5.33 4.42 14.83
CA PRO A 94 -5.01 3.88 13.53
C PRO A 94 -5.47 2.43 13.43
N PRO A 95 -6.06 2.00 12.30
CA PRO A 95 -6.47 0.62 12.10
C PRO A 95 -5.28 -0.29 12.42
N ALA A 96 -5.49 -1.34 13.21
CA ALA A 96 -4.44 -2.27 13.58
C ALA A 96 -3.72 -2.77 12.32
N LEU A 97 -2.39 -2.67 12.27
CA LEU A 97 -1.58 -3.11 11.12
C LEU A 97 -1.64 -4.62 10.90
N THR A 98 -1.92 -5.38 11.96
CA THR A 98 -1.97 -6.84 11.93
C THR A 98 -2.83 -7.40 10.80
N PRO A 99 -4.09 -6.96 10.57
CA PRO A 99 -4.89 -7.49 9.48
C PRO A 99 -4.31 -7.23 8.09
N VAL A 100 -3.63 -6.09 7.91
CA VAL A 100 -2.98 -5.73 6.65
C VAL A 100 -1.76 -6.62 6.41
N ILE A 101 -0.95 -6.86 7.45
CA ILE A 101 0.22 -7.74 7.36
C ILE A 101 -0.20 -9.19 7.13
N ASP A 102 -1.27 -9.66 7.80
CA ASP A 102 -1.78 -11.02 7.60
C ASP A 102 -2.36 -11.21 6.18
N ALA A 103 -2.98 -10.20 5.60
CA ALA A 103 -3.40 -10.22 4.22
C ALA A 103 -2.22 -10.28 3.23
N LEU A 104 -1.12 -9.58 3.54
CA LEU A 104 0.10 -9.61 2.73
C LEU A 104 0.91 -10.89 2.92
N LEU A 105 0.98 -11.40 4.13
CA LEU A 105 1.80 -12.55 4.54
C LEU A 105 0.93 -13.62 5.20
N PRO A 106 0.00 -14.25 4.44
CA PRO A 106 -0.89 -15.26 5.00
C PRO A 106 -0.11 -16.48 5.50
N ASP A 107 -0.71 -17.19 6.44
CA ASP A 107 -0.17 -18.45 6.93
C ASP A 107 -0.10 -19.50 5.81
N ALA A 108 0.95 -20.31 5.83
CA ALA A 108 1.20 -21.33 4.81
C ALA A 108 0.26 -22.53 4.92
N SER A 109 -0.50 -22.66 6.00
CA SER A 109 -1.42 -23.77 6.27
C SER A 109 -2.64 -23.29 7.08
N GLU A 110 -3.78 -23.92 6.85
CA GLU A 110 -4.97 -23.75 7.69
C GLU A 110 -4.85 -24.52 9.02
N ASP A 111 -3.93 -25.49 9.10
CA ASP A 111 -3.61 -26.19 10.34
C ASP A 111 -2.65 -25.35 11.19
N PRO A 112 -3.05 -24.89 12.40
CA PRO A 112 -2.25 -24.00 13.22
C PRO A 112 -0.89 -24.58 13.65
N GLU A 113 -0.81 -25.89 13.85
CA GLU A 113 0.45 -26.56 14.25
C GLU A 113 1.44 -26.55 13.08
N ILE A 114 0.98 -26.87 11.88
CA ILE A 114 1.79 -26.83 10.66
C ILE A 114 2.14 -25.39 10.31
N ALA A 115 1.19 -24.46 10.42
CA ALA A 115 1.42 -23.05 10.19
C ALA A 115 2.56 -22.51 11.05
N LEU A 116 2.56 -22.81 12.34
CA LEU A 116 3.63 -22.40 13.29
C LEU A 116 4.99 -23.02 12.93
N GLU A 117 5.02 -24.31 12.55
CA GLU A 117 6.28 -25.00 12.23
C GLU A 117 6.97 -24.42 10.98
N VAL A 118 6.20 -23.94 10.00
CA VAL A 118 6.75 -23.43 8.73
C VAL A 118 6.71 -21.90 8.63
N ALA A 119 6.09 -21.22 9.59
CA ALA A 119 5.83 -19.77 9.55
C ALA A 119 7.10 -18.96 9.33
N ASP A 120 8.13 -19.21 10.14
CA ASP A 120 9.37 -18.42 10.09
C ASP A 120 10.07 -18.50 8.74
N LEU A 121 10.13 -19.70 8.16
CA LEU A 121 10.80 -19.93 6.88
C LEU A 121 9.99 -19.40 5.69
N THR A 122 8.66 -19.56 5.74
CA THR A 122 7.79 -19.19 4.62
C THR A 122 7.46 -17.72 4.60
N ARG A 123 7.18 -17.11 5.76
CA ARG A 123 6.85 -15.69 5.86
C ARG A 123 8.03 -14.79 5.49
N GLU A 124 9.24 -15.09 5.97
CA GLU A 124 10.45 -14.34 5.62
C GLU A 124 10.71 -14.40 4.11
N ARG A 125 10.74 -15.60 3.55
CA ARG A 125 10.93 -15.77 2.11
C ARG A 125 9.85 -15.08 1.25
N LEU A 126 8.58 -15.15 1.69
CA LEU A 126 7.48 -14.48 1.00
C LEU A 126 7.62 -12.96 1.09
N ARG A 127 8.04 -12.45 2.25
CA ARG A 127 8.33 -11.02 2.46
C ARG A 127 9.41 -10.52 1.50
N ASP A 128 10.55 -11.22 1.44
CA ASP A 128 11.67 -10.85 0.56
C ASP A 128 11.25 -10.85 -0.91
N LEU A 129 10.53 -11.86 -1.35
CA LEU A 129 10.04 -11.98 -2.72
C LEU A 129 9.04 -10.84 -3.06
N LYS A 130 8.16 -10.49 -2.13
CA LYS A 130 7.22 -9.37 -2.31
C LYS A 130 7.95 -8.03 -2.35
N HIS A 131 8.90 -7.83 -1.45
CA HIS A 131 9.71 -6.63 -1.39
C HIS A 131 10.48 -6.41 -2.70
N GLU A 132 11.22 -7.40 -3.18
CA GLU A 132 12.01 -7.34 -4.42
C GLU A 132 11.14 -6.99 -5.64
N ARG A 133 9.97 -7.63 -5.79
CA ARG A 133 9.08 -7.33 -6.91
C ARG A 133 8.47 -5.93 -6.85
N LEU A 134 8.13 -5.43 -5.64
CA LEU A 134 7.62 -4.07 -5.46
C LEU A 134 8.68 -3.04 -5.83
N GLU A 135 9.94 -3.21 -5.40
CA GLU A 135 11.05 -2.33 -5.77
C GLU A 135 11.31 -2.31 -7.29
N THR A 136 11.19 -3.47 -7.93
CA THR A 136 11.31 -3.56 -9.40
C THR A 136 10.22 -2.73 -10.09
N VAL A 137 8.98 -2.82 -9.63
CA VAL A 137 7.86 -2.04 -10.19
C VAL A 137 8.02 -0.55 -9.91
N ILE A 138 8.43 -0.17 -8.70
CA ILE A 138 8.71 1.24 -8.34
C ILE A 138 9.77 1.82 -9.27
N THR A 139 10.85 1.07 -9.52
CA THR A 139 11.93 1.51 -10.41
C THR A 139 11.39 1.77 -11.83
N GLU A 140 10.61 0.86 -12.39
CA GLU A 140 10.04 1.04 -13.73
C GLU A 140 8.98 2.17 -13.78
N LEU A 141 8.27 2.44 -12.69
CA LEU A 141 7.36 3.58 -12.58
C LEU A 141 8.12 4.91 -12.60
N LEU A 142 9.21 5.02 -11.86
CA LEU A 142 9.99 6.25 -11.74
C LEU A 142 10.93 6.46 -12.93
N GLU A 143 11.49 5.39 -13.47
CA GLU A 143 12.43 5.39 -14.60
C GLU A 143 11.91 4.51 -15.76
N PRO A 144 10.81 4.91 -16.42
CA PRO A 144 10.13 4.08 -17.40
C PRO A 144 10.99 3.81 -18.63
N THR A 145 11.11 2.54 -19.00
CA THR A 145 11.98 2.05 -20.08
C THR A 145 11.25 1.83 -21.42
N GLY A 146 9.94 2.01 -21.44
CA GLY A 146 9.12 1.85 -22.64
C GLY A 146 9.25 2.99 -23.63
N SER A 147 8.73 2.77 -24.84
CA SER A 147 8.78 3.78 -25.90
C SER A 147 7.99 5.04 -25.54
N GLY A 148 8.61 6.20 -25.73
CA GLY A 148 8.00 7.49 -25.38
C GLY A 148 7.79 7.71 -23.89
N GLY A 149 8.58 7.04 -23.02
CA GLY A 149 8.47 7.13 -21.55
C GLY A 149 7.28 6.33 -20.98
N ALA A 150 6.81 5.32 -21.70
CA ALA A 150 5.82 4.40 -21.18
C ALA A 150 6.40 3.43 -20.16
N VAL A 151 5.61 3.06 -19.17
CA VAL A 151 5.92 1.94 -18.27
C VAL A 151 5.88 0.65 -19.08
N ARG A 152 6.92 -0.17 -18.96
CA ARG A 152 7.08 -1.40 -19.74
C ARG A 152 7.20 -2.63 -18.87
N ILE A 153 6.47 -3.67 -19.25
CA ILE A 153 6.61 -5.01 -18.71
C ILE A 153 7.27 -5.88 -19.77
N SER A 154 8.48 -6.35 -19.52
CA SER A 154 9.16 -7.29 -20.40
C SER A 154 8.53 -8.68 -20.33
N ARG A 155 8.56 -9.44 -21.43
CA ARG A 155 8.06 -10.83 -21.43
C ARG A 155 8.78 -11.66 -20.37
N GLY A 156 8.00 -12.41 -19.58
CA GLY A 156 8.49 -13.21 -18.46
C GLY A 156 8.40 -12.52 -17.09
N HIS A 157 8.09 -11.20 -17.05
CA HIS A 157 7.95 -10.43 -15.80
C HIS A 157 6.48 -10.13 -15.44
N GLU A 158 5.52 -10.72 -16.15
CA GLU A 158 4.10 -10.47 -15.96
C GLU A 158 3.62 -10.85 -14.57
N GLN A 159 4.13 -11.97 -14.04
CA GLN A 159 3.75 -12.49 -12.72
C GLN A 159 4.25 -11.58 -11.60
N GLU A 160 5.42 -10.98 -11.75
CA GLU A 160 5.97 -10.01 -10.81
C GLU A 160 5.07 -8.77 -10.75
N TRP A 161 4.69 -8.23 -11.90
CA TRP A 161 3.80 -7.09 -11.99
C TRP A 161 2.40 -7.36 -11.44
N LEU A 162 1.79 -8.48 -11.86
CA LEU A 162 0.47 -8.87 -11.34
C LEU A 162 0.50 -9.09 -9.82
N GLY A 163 1.58 -9.68 -9.31
CA GLY A 163 1.76 -9.87 -7.89
C GLY A 163 1.93 -8.56 -7.13
N ALA A 164 2.74 -7.63 -7.64
CA ALA A 164 2.94 -6.31 -7.03
C ALA A 164 1.64 -5.49 -7.01
N LEU A 165 0.92 -5.43 -8.14
CA LEU A 165 -0.40 -4.78 -8.22
C LEU A 165 -1.39 -5.38 -7.22
N ASN A 166 -1.41 -6.72 -7.11
CA ASN A 166 -2.28 -7.40 -6.16
C ASN A 166 -1.93 -7.08 -4.71
N ASP A 167 -0.65 -6.96 -4.37
CA ASP A 167 -0.23 -6.63 -3.01
C ASP A 167 -0.72 -5.25 -2.58
N VAL A 168 -0.58 -4.24 -3.44
CA VAL A 168 -1.12 -2.90 -3.16
C VAL A 168 -2.64 -2.94 -3.03
N ARG A 169 -3.34 -3.67 -3.91
CA ARG A 169 -4.79 -3.82 -3.83
C ARG A 169 -5.26 -4.51 -2.55
N LEU A 170 -4.52 -5.50 -2.06
CA LEU A 170 -4.83 -6.15 -0.77
C LEU A 170 -4.76 -5.16 0.39
N VAL A 171 -3.75 -4.31 0.42
CA VAL A 171 -3.63 -3.26 1.44
C VAL A 171 -4.79 -2.27 1.37
N LEU A 172 -5.12 -1.79 0.17
CA LEU A 172 -6.23 -0.86 -0.02
C LEU A 172 -7.58 -1.50 0.33
N ALA A 173 -7.79 -2.77 -0.07
CA ALA A 173 -9.00 -3.53 0.26
C ALA A 173 -9.17 -3.67 1.78
N GLN A 174 -8.10 -3.99 2.49
CA GLN A 174 -8.12 -4.12 3.94
C GLN A 174 -8.44 -2.79 4.64
N ARG A 175 -7.99 -1.67 4.08
CA ARG A 175 -8.29 -0.33 4.59
C ARG A 175 -9.72 0.14 4.33
N LEU A 176 -10.34 -0.40 3.31
CA LEU A 176 -11.74 -0.14 2.95
C LEU A 176 -12.70 -1.14 3.58
N ASP A 177 -12.19 -2.12 4.35
CA ASP A 177 -12.96 -3.24 4.89
C ASP A 177 -13.68 -4.05 3.78
N ILE A 178 -13.02 -4.23 2.63
CA ILE A 178 -13.56 -5.02 1.52
C ILE A 178 -13.33 -6.49 1.82
N ASP A 179 -14.39 -7.19 2.22
CA ASP A 179 -14.42 -8.62 2.54
C ASP A 179 -15.20 -9.45 1.50
N GLY A 180 -15.83 -8.79 0.53
CA GLY A 180 -16.61 -9.45 -0.49
C GLY A 180 -17.05 -8.54 -1.64
N PRO A 181 -17.82 -9.10 -2.60
CA PRO A 181 -18.26 -8.37 -3.78
C PRO A 181 -19.12 -7.14 -3.48
N GLU A 182 -19.99 -7.23 -2.49
CA GLU A 182 -20.91 -6.14 -2.08
C GLU A 182 -20.10 -4.95 -1.56
N ALA A 183 -19.11 -5.19 -0.68
CA ALA A 183 -18.23 -4.15 -0.17
C ALA A 183 -17.34 -3.53 -1.27
N ALA A 184 -16.94 -4.33 -2.27
CA ALA A 184 -16.22 -3.83 -3.43
C ALA A 184 -17.09 -2.91 -4.32
N GLU A 185 -18.38 -3.25 -4.52
CA GLU A 185 -19.33 -2.40 -5.24
C GLU A 185 -19.60 -1.09 -4.49
N GLU A 186 -19.72 -1.14 -3.15
CA GLU A 186 -19.85 0.05 -2.32
C GLU A 186 -18.62 0.95 -2.41
N ALA A 187 -17.41 0.38 -2.34
CA ALA A 187 -16.18 1.12 -2.50
C ALA A 187 -16.10 1.79 -3.89
N HIS A 188 -16.49 1.08 -4.95
CA HIS A 188 -16.58 1.64 -6.30
C HIS A 188 -17.58 2.81 -6.35
N ALA A 189 -18.76 2.68 -5.75
CA ALA A 189 -19.74 3.75 -5.70
C ALA A 189 -19.17 4.98 -4.99
N VAL A 190 -18.54 4.82 -3.82
CA VAL A 190 -17.88 5.90 -3.07
C VAL A 190 -16.80 6.60 -3.88
N ALA A 191 -16.03 5.86 -4.68
CA ALA A 191 -14.98 6.42 -5.54
C ALA A 191 -15.51 7.39 -6.60
N TRP A 192 -16.71 7.12 -7.15
CA TRP A 192 -17.27 7.87 -8.28
C TRP A 192 -18.44 8.79 -7.93
N GLU A 193 -18.96 8.71 -6.71
CA GLU A 193 -19.93 9.68 -6.22
C GLU A 193 -19.26 11.05 -6.04
N GLY A 194 -20.01 12.11 -6.36
CA GLY A 194 -19.56 13.48 -6.11
C GLY A 194 -19.34 13.73 -4.62
N ALA A 195 -18.28 14.47 -4.28
CA ALA A 195 -18.03 14.86 -2.89
C ALA A 195 -19.22 15.63 -2.32
N PRO A 196 -19.79 15.23 -1.15
CA PRO A 196 -20.74 16.06 -0.42
C PRO A 196 -20.13 17.41 -0.06
N GLU A 197 -20.96 18.47 0.01
CA GLU A 197 -20.49 19.82 0.41
C GLU A 197 -19.90 19.83 1.83
N ASP A 198 -20.40 18.96 2.72
CA ASP A 198 -20.01 18.82 4.12
C ASP A 198 -19.13 17.57 4.36
N GLU A 199 -18.35 17.15 3.37
CA GLU A 199 -17.49 15.99 3.50
C GLU A 199 -16.40 16.24 4.55
N ASP A 200 -16.35 15.38 5.58
CA ASP A 200 -15.29 15.41 6.58
C ASP A 200 -13.97 14.80 6.03
N ASP A 201 -12.91 14.92 6.80
CA ASP A 201 -11.58 14.47 6.38
C ASP A 201 -11.50 12.96 6.29
N ASP A 202 -12.20 12.21 7.15
CA ASP A 202 -12.25 10.74 7.11
C ASP A 202 -12.98 10.22 5.87
N ALA A 203 -14.11 10.83 5.52
CA ALA A 203 -14.86 10.50 4.31
C ALA A 203 -14.05 10.82 3.04
N ARG A 204 -13.37 11.97 3.02
CA ARG A 204 -12.48 12.36 1.92
C ARG A 204 -11.32 11.38 1.75
N TRP A 205 -10.70 10.99 2.86
CA TRP A 205 -9.63 10.01 2.87
C TRP A 205 -10.12 8.65 2.36
N ARG A 206 -11.26 8.14 2.87
CA ARG A 206 -11.86 6.88 2.44
C ARG A 206 -12.17 6.89 0.94
N ARG A 207 -12.71 7.99 0.42
CA ARG A 207 -12.95 8.15 -1.01
C ARG A 207 -11.66 8.16 -1.84
N GLY A 208 -10.59 8.79 -1.35
CA GLY A 208 -9.28 8.77 -1.99
C GLY A 208 -8.72 7.35 -2.10
N ILE A 209 -8.83 6.54 -1.04
CA ILE A 209 -8.44 5.11 -1.06
C ILE A 209 -9.32 4.30 -2.00
N ALA A 210 -10.65 4.52 -1.98
CA ALA A 210 -11.58 3.84 -2.87
C ALA A 210 -11.27 4.12 -4.34
N LEU A 211 -10.97 5.38 -4.69
CA LEU A 211 -10.55 5.76 -6.04
C LEU A 211 -9.24 5.07 -6.44
N SER A 212 -8.26 4.98 -5.52
CA SER A 212 -6.99 4.31 -5.77
C SER A 212 -7.15 2.80 -5.99
N TYR A 213 -8.01 2.17 -5.18
CA TYR A 213 -8.36 0.75 -5.32
C TYR A 213 -9.02 0.46 -6.67
N ASP A 214 -9.99 1.27 -7.06
CA ASP A 214 -10.70 1.13 -8.33
C ASP A 214 -9.78 1.35 -9.54
N MET A 215 -8.94 2.39 -9.49
CA MET A 215 -7.94 2.70 -10.50
C MET A 215 -6.93 1.55 -10.69
N LEU A 216 -6.39 1.00 -9.59
CA LEU A 216 -5.46 -0.13 -9.66
C LEU A 216 -6.14 -1.42 -10.12
N THR A 217 -7.41 -1.63 -9.74
CA THR A 217 -8.21 -2.76 -10.22
C THR A 217 -8.36 -2.70 -11.73
N TRP A 218 -8.80 -1.56 -12.26
CA TRP A 218 -8.93 -1.36 -13.71
C TRP A 218 -7.59 -1.53 -14.44
N TRP A 219 -6.49 -1.02 -13.87
CA TRP A 219 -5.18 -1.10 -14.50
C TRP A 219 -4.66 -2.54 -14.53
N GLN A 220 -4.83 -3.29 -13.45
CA GLN A 220 -4.52 -4.72 -13.40
C GLN A 220 -5.38 -5.53 -14.37
N GLU A 221 -6.67 -5.26 -14.46
CA GLU A 221 -7.57 -5.90 -15.43
C GLU A 221 -7.14 -5.64 -16.87
N SER A 222 -6.68 -4.42 -17.18
CA SER A 222 -6.14 -4.09 -18.50
C SER A 222 -4.91 -4.92 -18.85
N LEU A 223 -4.03 -5.19 -17.85
CA LEU A 223 -2.89 -6.08 -18.02
C LEU A 223 -3.34 -7.52 -18.26
N VAL A 224 -4.25 -8.04 -17.44
CA VAL A 224 -4.80 -9.39 -17.61
C VAL A 224 -5.45 -9.54 -18.98
N ALA A 225 -6.22 -8.54 -19.40
CA ALA A 225 -6.90 -8.57 -20.71
C ALA A 225 -5.89 -8.67 -21.87
N VAL A 226 -4.82 -7.87 -21.86
CA VAL A 226 -3.82 -7.92 -22.93
C VAL A 226 -2.96 -9.20 -22.87
N LEU A 227 -2.79 -9.81 -21.71
CA LEU A 227 -2.11 -11.11 -21.56
C LEU A 227 -2.93 -12.27 -22.11
N LEU A 228 -4.26 -12.21 -22.02
CA LEU A 228 -5.15 -13.26 -22.48
C LEU A 228 -5.55 -13.13 -23.97
N TYR A 229 -5.64 -11.92 -24.48
CA TYR A 229 -6.24 -11.62 -25.80
C TYR A 229 -5.34 -10.80 -26.73
N GLY A 230 -4.13 -10.40 -26.28
CA GLY A 230 -3.18 -9.52 -26.98
C GLY A 230 -2.16 -10.21 -27.89
#